data_04cfb060e01e20f93a486e70ac469b43
#
_entry.id   04cfb060e01e20f93a486e70ac469b43
#
_cell.length_a   1.000
_cell.length_b   1.000
_cell.length_c   1.000
_cell.angle_alpha   90.00
_cell.angle_beta   90.00
_cell.angle_gamma   90.00
#
_symmetry.space_group_name_H-M   'P 1'
#
loop_
_entity.id
_entity.type
_entity.pdbx_description
1 polymer ?
#
loop_
_entity_poly.entity_id
_entity_poly.type
_entity_poly.pdbx_seq_one_letter_code
_entity_poly.pdbx_strand_id
1 'polypeptide(L)'
;KSAEQSIDGAHLRDNESLYKVYDDSGVETMYLTVSRGNKSEGTDHSWSEINQYSVDDYAAMRTNRYQVNGLLQVGDEQGPVSGELGYGEKAPNATVQVRGQSSSLNKQKNYKIELKSGKGKWRGQRTIALNKHMGEGLRFRNKMAYDLIRGIDQMMGLRTQFVHLYVKDETSGSNSFDDYGLYTQVEQ
;
A
#
# COMPACT_ATOMS: atom_id res chain seq x y z
N LYS A 1 -31.48 34.99 -13.38
CA LYS A 1 -30.34 35.06 -12.42
C LYS A 1 -29.99 33.62 -12.08
N SER A 2 -28.97 33.07 -12.74
CA SER A 2 -28.36 31.81 -12.37
C SER A 2 -27.66 32.01 -11.03
N ALA A 3 -28.06 31.26 -10.01
CA ALA A 3 -27.28 31.16 -8.79
C ALA A 3 -25.93 30.54 -9.17
N GLU A 4 -24.85 31.30 -9.05
CA GLU A 4 -23.52 30.73 -8.99
C GLU A 4 -23.52 29.81 -7.77
N GLN A 5 -23.56 28.50 -8.02
CA GLN A 5 -23.19 27.53 -7.01
C GLN A 5 -21.71 27.75 -6.76
N SER A 6 -21.38 28.34 -5.63
CA SER A 6 -20.01 28.28 -5.14
C SER A 6 -19.68 26.80 -4.96
N ILE A 7 -18.69 26.33 -5.67
CA ILE A 7 -18.14 24.99 -5.45
C ILE A 7 -17.43 25.06 -4.10
N ASP A 8 -18.14 24.68 -3.05
CA ASP A 8 -17.55 24.50 -1.74
C ASP A 8 -16.66 23.25 -1.82
N GLY A 9 -15.39 23.37 -1.46
CA GLY A 9 -14.44 22.27 -1.45
C GLY A 9 -14.89 21.06 -0.63
N ALA A 10 -15.82 21.25 0.31
CA ALA A 10 -16.47 20.17 1.04
C ALA A 10 -17.20 19.17 0.13
N HIS A 11 -17.71 19.61 -1.00
CA HIS A 11 -18.39 18.74 -1.98
C HIS A 11 -17.45 17.84 -2.79
N LEU A 12 -16.15 18.09 -2.76
CA LEU A 12 -15.15 17.26 -3.41
C LEU A 12 -14.72 16.06 -2.56
N ARG A 13 -15.18 15.98 -1.32
CA ARG A 13 -14.87 14.91 -0.38
C ARG A 13 -16.12 14.07 -0.14
N ASP A 14 -16.30 13.03 -0.92
CA ASP A 14 -17.49 12.16 -0.90
C ASP A 14 -17.77 11.48 0.45
N ASN A 15 -16.80 11.43 1.35
CA ASN A 15 -16.96 10.79 2.64
C ASN A 15 -16.14 11.48 3.72
N GLU A 16 -16.67 12.58 4.25
CA GLU A 16 -16.02 13.33 5.32
C GLU A 16 -15.69 12.47 6.55
N SER A 17 -16.49 11.43 6.84
CA SER A 17 -16.26 10.56 7.98
C SER A 17 -14.93 9.80 7.85
N LEU A 18 -14.53 9.43 6.64
CA LEU A 18 -13.24 8.78 6.39
C LEU A 18 -12.04 9.72 6.57
N TYR A 19 -12.24 11.02 6.34
CA TYR A 19 -11.17 12.02 6.47
C TYR A 19 -11.05 12.57 7.90
N LYS A 20 -12.10 12.45 8.71
CA LYS A 20 -12.13 12.97 10.08
C LYS A 20 -11.85 11.90 11.14
N VAL A 21 -12.14 10.63 10.85
CA VAL A 21 -12.07 9.53 11.83
C VAL A 21 -10.67 8.99 12.02
N TYR A 22 -9.84 9.05 10.98
CA TYR A 22 -8.50 8.48 11.04
C TYR A 22 -7.44 9.57 11.24
N ASP A 23 -6.76 9.49 12.37
CA ASP A 23 -5.54 10.27 12.60
C ASP A 23 -4.43 9.72 11.70
N ASP A 24 -3.96 10.53 10.76
CA ASP A 24 -2.88 10.20 9.83
C ASP A 24 -1.54 10.84 10.21
N SER A 25 -1.47 11.42 11.40
CA SER A 25 -0.26 12.07 11.92
C SER A 25 0.81 11.09 12.41
N GLY A 26 0.40 9.86 12.77
CA GLY A 26 1.27 8.81 13.28
C GLY A 26 1.87 7.92 12.19
N VAL A 27 2.53 6.86 12.63
CA VAL A 27 3.06 5.79 11.79
C VAL A 27 2.28 4.51 12.09
N GLU A 28 1.65 3.94 11.08
CA GLU A 28 1.00 2.63 11.19
C GLU A 28 2.03 1.53 10.95
N THR A 29 1.90 0.42 11.68
CA THR A 29 2.76 -0.74 11.48
C THR A 29 2.02 -1.84 10.74
N MET A 30 2.61 -2.33 9.67
CA MET A 30 2.06 -3.41 8.85
C MET A 30 3.02 -4.59 8.77
N TYR A 31 2.46 -5.78 8.92
CA TYR A 31 3.14 -7.06 8.78
C TYR A 31 2.63 -7.77 7.54
N LEU A 32 3.52 -8.03 6.59
CA LEU A 32 3.20 -8.69 5.33
C LEU A 32 3.94 -10.02 5.28
N THR A 33 3.20 -11.13 5.37
CA THR A 33 3.74 -12.45 5.09
C THR A 33 3.45 -12.80 3.63
N VAL A 34 4.49 -13.01 2.83
CA VAL A 34 4.35 -13.36 1.41
C VAL A 34 4.56 -14.84 1.20
N SER A 35 3.73 -15.42 0.36
CA SER A 35 3.77 -16.83 0.02
C SER A 35 3.50 -17.06 -1.46
N ARG A 36 3.98 -18.18 -1.99
CA ARG A 36 3.70 -18.58 -3.36
C ARG A 36 2.24 -19.05 -3.44
N GLY A 37 1.49 -18.45 -4.35
CA GLY A 37 0.11 -18.85 -4.64
C GLY A 37 0.02 -19.89 -5.74
N ASN A 38 -0.92 -19.69 -6.66
CA ASN A 38 -1.19 -20.60 -7.74
C ASN A 38 -1.16 -19.92 -9.11
N LYS A 39 -0.96 -20.71 -10.15
CA LYS A 39 -0.83 -20.22 -11.53
C LYS A 39 -2.13 -19.62 -12.07
N SER A 40 -3.28 -20.12 -11.67
CA SER A 40 -4.57 -19.61 -12.14
C SER A 40 -4.85 -18.19 -11.67
N GLU A 41 -4.32 -17.80 -10.53
CA GLU A 41 -4.40 -16.43 -9.99
C GLU A 41 -3.21 -15.55 -10.39
N GLY A 42 -2.20 -16.12 -11.07
CA GLY A 42 -0.97 -15.43 -11.42
C GLY A 42 -0.08 -15.09 -10.21
N THR A 43 -0.24 -15.83 -9.12
CA THR A 43 0.47 -15.61 -7.84
C THR A 43 1.50 -16.71 -7.53
N ASP A 44 1.85 -17.51 -8.50
CA ASP A 44 2.79 -18.64 -8.37
C ASP A 44 4.28 -18.25 -8.45
N HIS A 45 4.56 -17.00 -8.13
CA HIS A 45 5.91 -16.43 -8.15
C HIS A 45 6.53 -16.37 -6.76
N SER A 46 7.86 -16.19 -6.71
CA SER A 46 8.58 -15.92 -5.47
C SER A 46 8.68 -14.41 -5.20
N TRP A 47 8.97 -14.06 -3.95
CA TRP A 47 9.26 -12.68 -3.57
C TRP A 47 10.48 -12.13 -4.31
N SER A 48 11.51 -12.95 -4.49
CA SER A 48 12.69 -12.59 -5.26
C SER A 48 12.35 -12.28 -6.71
N GLU A 49 11.51 -13.11 -7.36
CA GLU A 49 11.10 -12.87 -8.75
C GLU A 49 10.37 -11.54 -8.92
N ILE A 50 9.38 -11.23 -8.07
CA ILE A 50 8.65 -9.96 -8.22
C ILE A 50 9.51 -8.73 -7.95
N ASN A 51 10.56 -8.86 -7.14
CA ASN A 51 11.50 -7.77 -6.86
C ASN A 51 12.63 -7.64 -7.88
N GLN A 52 12.82 -8.64 -8.73
CA GLN A 52 13.89 -8.67 -9.73
C GLN A 52 13.53 -7.85 -10.99
N TYR A 53 12.29 -7.94 -11.46
CA TYR A 53 11.89 -7.42 -12.76
C TYR A 53 11.35 -5.99 -12.69
N SER A 54 11.79 -5.17 -13.67
CA SER A 54 11.27 -3.84 -13.91
C SER A 54 10.05 -3.87 -14.85
N VAL A 55 9.43 -2.71 -15.04
CA VAL A 55 8.36 -2.56 -16.03
C VAL A 55 8.82 -2.87 -17.45
N ASP A 56 10.07 -2.52 -17.77
CA ASP A 56 10.64 -2.76 -19.09
C ASP A 56 10.91 -4.25 -19.33
N ASP A 57 11.31 -4.98 -18.27
CA ASP A 57 11.47 -6.43 -18.34
C ASP A 57 10.13 -7.12 -18.63
N TYR A 58 9.04 -6.71 -17.98
CA TYR A 58 7.71 -7.26 -18.25
C TYR A 58 7.22 -6.93 -19.66
N ALA A 59 7.52 -5.72 -20.16
CA ALA A 59 7.21 -5.34 -21.54
C ALA A 59 7.98 -6.21 -22.55
N ALA A 60 9.26 -6.46 -22.30
CA ALA A 60 10.09 -7.33 -23.13
C ALA A 60 9.61 -8.79 -23.12
N MET A 61 9.20 -9.30 -21.97
CA MET A 61 8.63 -10.64 -21.78
C MET A 61 7.18 -10.75 -22.30
N ARG A 62 6.54 -9.63 -22.65
CA ARG A 62 5.14 -9.56 -23.07
C ARG A 62 4.18 -10.19 -22.04
N THR A 63 4.43 -9.94 -20.77
CA THR A 63 3.64 -10.48 -19.66
C THR A 63 3.21 -9.39 -18.69
N ASN A 64 2.16 -9.67 -17.92
CA ASN A 64 1.76 -8.82 -16.82
C ASN A 64 2.77 -8.92 -15.67
N ARG A 65 2.76 -7.91 -14.79
CA ARG A 65 3.59 -7.94 -13.58
C ARG A 65 3.27 -9.16 -12.74
N TYR A 66 4.31 -9.84 -12.31
CA TYR A 66 4.19 -10.99 -11.42
C TYR A 66 3.65 -10.57 -10.06
N GLN A 67 2.89 -11.47 -9.46
CA GLN A 67 2.28 -11.29 -8.16
C GLN A 67 2.65 -12.46 -7.23
N VAL A 68 2.54 -12.22 -5.93
CA VAL A 68 2.58 -13.26 -4.89
C VAL A 68 1.36 -13.12 -4.01
N ASN A 69 0.98 -14.18 -3.32
CA ASN A 69 0.02 -14.09 -2.24
C ASN A 69 0.62 -13.35 -1.04
N GLY A 70 -0.21 -12.61 -0.32
CA GLY A 70 0.17 -11.93 0.90
C GLY A 70 -0.87 -12.10 2.01
N LEU A 71 -0.41 -12.23 3.23
CA LEU A 71 -1.21 -12.03 4.42
C LEU A 71 -0.80 -10.68 5.00
N LEU A 72 -1.67 -9.69 4.86
CA LEU A 72 -1.48 -8.36 5.42
C LEU A 72 -2.15 -8.27 6.78
N GLN A 73 -1.38 -7.88 7.79
CA GLN A 73 -1.85 -7.69 9.15
C GLN A 73 -1.42 -6.30 9.63
N VAL A 74 -2.33 -5.61 10.30
CA VAL A 74 -2.05 -4.30 10.92
C VAL A 74 -1.82 -4.50 12.41
N GLY A 75 -0.87 -3.77 12.96
CA GLY A 75 -0.52 -3.88 14.37
C GLY A 75 0.34 -2.74 14.88
N ASP A 76 1.16 -3.07 15.85
CA ASP A 76 2.15 -2.20 16.46
C ASP A 76 3.56 -2.83 16.44
N GLU A 77 4.49 -2.27 17.19
CA GLU A 77 5.87 -2.77 17.24
C GLU A 77 6.00 -4.17 17.86
N GLN A 78 4.99 -4.64 18.59
CA GLN A 78 4.96 -5.96 19.22
C GLN A 78 4.35 -7.03 18.30
N GLY A 79 3.63 -6.62 17.23
CA GLY A 79 3.02 -7.53 16.28
C GLY A 79 1.59 -7.13 15.88
N PRO A 80 0.87 -8.03 15.19
CA PRO A 80 -0.54 -7.81 14.83
C PRO A 80 -1.43 -7.61 16.06
N VAL A 81 -2.34 -6.63 16.00
CA VAL A 81 -3.21 -6.22 17.12
C VAL A 81 -4.63 -6.71 16.91
N SER A 82 -5.27 -7.19 17.99
CA SER A 82 -6.66 -7.64 17.97
C SER A 82 -7.61 -6.53 17.54
N GLY A 83 -8.54 -6.84 16.64
CA GLY A 83 -9.49 -5.89 16.08
C GLY A 83 -9.00 -5.20 14.81
N GLU A 84 -7.71 -5.29 14.49
CA GLU A 84 -7.13 -4.76 13.28
C GLU A 84 -7.16 -5.76 12.12
N LEU A 85 -6.94 -5.26 10.90
CA LEU A 85 -6.96 -6.06 9.68
C LEU A 85 -6.03 -7.28 9.79
N GLY A 86 -6.55 -8.45 9.44
CA GLY A 86 -5.78 -9.69 9.34
C GLY A 86 -5.43 -10.34 10.68
N TYR A 87 -5.86 -9.80 11.82
CA TYR A 87 -5.56 -10.40 13.11
C TYR A 87 -6.07 -11.83 13.22
N GLY A 88 -5.20 -12.75 13.63
CA GLY A 88 -5.53 -14.17 13.78
C GLY A 88 -5.69 -14.93 12.46
N GLU A 89 -5.62 -14.28 11.32
CA GLU A 89 -5.63 -14.94 10.02
C GLU A 89 -4.30 -15.68 9.77
N LYS A 90 -4.41 -16.82 9.07
CA LYS A 90 -3.26 -17.64 8.65
C LYS A 90 -3.19 -17.80 7.14
N ALA A 91 -4.31 -17.61 6.46
CA ALA A 91 -4.40 -17.70 5.01
C ALA A 91 -4.17 -16.33 4.35
N PRO A 92 -3.62 -16.29 3.13
CA PRO A 92 -3.46 -15.07 2.39
C PRO A 92 -4.78 -14.30 2.22
N ASN A 93 -4.77 -13.01 2.54
CA ASN A 93 -5.90 -12.11 2.39
C ASN A 93 -5.69 -11.06 1.28
N ALA A 94 -4.53 -11.08 0.63
CA ALA A 94 -4.15 -10.12 -0.38
C ALA A 94 -3.29 -10.73 -1.49
N THR A 95 -3.15 -9.97 -2.57
CA THR A 95 -2.10 -10.15 -3.58
C THR A 95 -1.13 -8.98 -3.53
N VAL A 96 0.12 -9.22 -3.86
CA VAL A 96 1.19 -8.22 -3.79
C VAL A 96 1.96 -8.19 -5.09
N GLN A 97 2.22 -6.98 -5.60
CA GLN A 97 3.09 -6.75 -6.74
C GLN A 97 3.94 -5.50 -6.54
N VAL A 98 5.05 -5.42 -7.25
CA VAL A 98 5.84 -4.18 -7.35
C VAL A 98 5.07 -3.17 -8.20
N ARG A 99 5.07 -1.90 -7.79
CA ARG A 99 4.40 -0.81 -8.51
C ARG A 99 5.39 0.26 -8.97
N GLY A 100 4.88 1.13 -9.84
CA GLY A 100 5.62 2.25 -10.42
C GLY A 100 6.32 1.88 -11.74
N GLN A 101 6.72 2.89 -12.50
CA GLN A 101 7.51 2.72 -13.74
C GLN A 101 8.99 2.85 -13.42
N SER A 102 9.52 4.06 -13.36
CA SER A 102 10.92 4.32 -13.05
C SER A 102 11.35 3.79 -11.68
N SER A 103 10.45 3.85 -10.68
CA SER A 103 10.72 3.31 -9.34
C SER A 103 10.86 1.79 -9.29
N SER A 104 10.41 1.06 -10.32
CA SER A 104 10.63 -0.39 -10.43
C SER A 104 12.11 -0.76 -10.64
N LEU A 105 12.95 0.20 -11.03
CA LEU A 105 14.40 0.04 -11.16
C LEU A 105 15.16 0.22 -9.83
N ASN A 106 14.52 0.80 -8.81
CA ASN A 106 15.17 1.06 -7.54
C ASN A 106 15.45 -0.23 -6.75
N LYS A 107 16.47 -0.23 -5.90
CA LYS A 107 16.79 -1.35 -5.00
C LYS A 107 15.64 -1.61 -4.01
N GLN A 108 15.09 -0.55 -3.43
CA GLN A 108 13.90 -0.64 -2.58
C GLN A 108 12.68 -0.32 -3.42
N LYS A 109 11.76 -1.28 -3.49
CA LYS A 109 10.60 -1.23 -4.37
C LYS A 109 9.43 -0.53 -3.69
N ASN A 110 8.55 0.01 -4.52
CA ASN A 110 7.19 0.36 -4.12
C ASN A 110 6.28 -0.86 -4.31
N TYR A 111 5.30 -1.01 -3.45
CA TYR A 111 4.40 -2.16 -3.50
C TYR A 111 2.95 -1.74 -3.67
N LYS A 112 2.19 -2.53 -4.41
CA LYS A 112 0.74 -2.53 -4.42
C LYS A 112 0.27 -3.80 -3.72
N ILE A 113 -0.49 -3.62 -2.64
CA ILE A 113 -1.14 -4.71 -1.90
C ILE A 113 -2.64 -4.58 -2.15
N GLU A 114 -3.26 -5.61 -2.71
CA GLU A 114 -4.68 -5.60 -3.02
C GLU A 114 -5.39 -6.67 -2.21
N LEU A 115 -6.26 -6.26 -1.29
CA LEU A 115 -7.05 -7.16 -0.47
C LEU A 115 -8.03 -7.95 -1.33
N LYS A 116 -8.07 -9.26 -1.16
CA LYS A 116 -8.98 -10.16 -1.86
C LYS A 116 -10.44 -9.82 -1.51
N SER A 117 -11.35 -10.12 -2.42
CA SER A 117 -12.78 -9.90 -2.19
C SER A 117 -13.24 -10.63 -0.93
N GLY A 118 -14.01 -9.94 -0.07
CA GLY A 118 -14.50 -10.49 1.19
C GLY A 118 -13.47 -10.56 2.32
N LYS A 119 -12.23 -10.08 2.12
CA LYS A 119 -11.16 -10.10 3.12
C LYS A 119 -11.00 -8.76 3.87
N GLY A 120 -12.02 -7.93 3.84
CA GLY A 120 -12.03 -6.66 4.53
C GLY A 120 -11.45 -5.50 3.74
N LYS A 121 -11.30 -4.39 4.43
CA LYS A 121 -10.73 -3.14 3.93
C LYS A 121 -9.86 -2.53 5.02
N TRP A 122 -8.83 -1.81 4.62
CA TRP A 122 -8.10 -0.97 5.55
C TRP A 122 -8.48 0.50 5.31
N ARG A 123 -9.10 1.14 6.32
CA ARG A 123 -9.57 2.54 6.24
C ARG A 123 -10.43 2.80 4.98
N GLY A 124 -11.32 1.85 4.66
CA GLY A 124 -12.19 1.93 3.48
C GLY A 124 -11.54 1.53 2.16
N GLN A 125 -10.24 1.24 2.13
CA GLN A 125 -9.48 0.93 0.93
C GLN A 125 -9.24 -0.57 0.80
N ARG A 126 -9.38 -1.11 -0.43
CA ARG A 126 -8.95 -2.47 -0.77
C ARG A 126 -7.55 -2.49 -1.38
N THR A 127 -7.14 -1.40 -2.00
CA THR A 127 -5.82 -1.27 -2.60
C THR A 127 -4.96 -0.36 -1.72
N ILE A 128 -3.83 -0.89 -1.28
CA ILE A 128 -2.88 -0.20 -0.43
C ILE A 128 -1.59 -0.01 -1.24
N ALA A 129 -1.31 1.24 -1.58
CA ALA A 129 -0.14 1.61 -2.36
C ALA A 129 0.95 2.15 -1.42
N LEU A 130 2.05 1.44 -1.32
CA LEU A 130 3.19 1.78 -0.48
C LEU A 130 4.35 2.31 -1.32
N ASN A 131 4.71 3.57 -1.12
CA ASN A 131 5.77 4.25 -1.84
C ASN A 131 7.00 4.47 -0.95
N LYS A 132 8.17 4.07 -1.42
CA LYS A 132 9.43 4.15 -0.66
C LYS A 132 10.14 5.50 -0.79
N HIS A 133 9.89 6.24 -1.85
CA HIS A 133 10.51 7.56 -2.14
C HIS A 133 12.04 7.55 -2.06
N MET A 134 12.68 6.65 -2.79
CA MET A 134 14.15 6.47 -2.77
C MET A 134 14.95 7.70 -3.19
N GLY A 135 14.37 8.58 -4.02
CA GLY A 135 15.02 9.83 -4.46
C GLY A 135 14.98 10.96 -3.44
N GLU A 136 14.44 10.72 -2.25
CA GLU A 136 14.20 11.73 -1.23
C GLU A 136 14.78 11.30 0.13
N GLY A 137 15.79 12.04 0.61
CA GLY A 137 16.48 11.66 1.85
C GLY A 137 15.61 11.66 3.11
N LEU A 138 14.64 12.57 3.20
CA LEU A 138 13.77 12.71 4.36
C LEU A 138 12.45 11.94 4.25
N ARG A 139 12.08 11.51 3.04
CA ARG A 139 10.93 10.64 2.72
C ARG A 139 9.54 11.16 3.15
N PHE A 140 9.39 12.45 3.45
CA PHE A 140 8.13 13.03 3.88
C PHE A 140 7.52 14.06 2.90
N ARG A 141 8.26 14.51 1.88
CA ARG A 141 7.81 15.59 0.96
C ARG A 141 6.48 15.27 0.30
N ASN A 142 6.29 14.03 -0.14
CA ASN A 142 5.05 13.64 -0.79
C ASN A 142 3.87 13.67 0.19
N LYS A 143 4.05 13.15 1.40
CA LYS A 143 3.01 13.25 2.42
C LYS A 143 2.68 14.71 2.71
N MET A 144 3.68 15.54 2.93
CA MET A 144 3.50 16.97 3.17
C MET A 144 2.77 17.67 2.01
N ALA A 145 3.10 17.35 0.76
CA ALA A 145 2.42 17.91 -0.40
C ALA A 145 0.93 17.52 -0.45
N TYR A 146 0.60 16.26 -0.21
CA TYR A 146 -0.78 15.80 -0.14
C TYR A 146 -1.54 16.43 1.04
N ASP A 147 -0.91 16.55 2.20
CA ASP A 147 -1.52 17.17 3.38
C ASP A 147 -1.79 18.66 3.14
N LEU A 148 -0.87 19.37 2.48
CA LEU A 148 -1.07 20.77 2.07
C LEU A 148 -2.23 20.92 1.07
N ILE A 149 -2.31 20.05 0.06
CA ILE A 149 -3.40 20.06 -0.93
C ILE A 149 -4.75 19.78 -0.23
N ARG A 150 -4.79 18.84 0.72
CA ARG A 150 -5.99 18.57 1.52
C ARG A 150 -6.44 19.76 2.38
N GLY A 151 -5.52 20.63 2.76
CA GLY A 151 -5.82 21.85 3.50
C GLY A 151 -6.44 22.97 2.64
N ILE A 152 -6.51 22.81 1.32
CA ILE A 152 -7.11 23.78 0.39
C ILE A 152 -8.53 23.34 0.06
N ASP A 153 -9.52 24.11 0.47
CA ASP A 153 -10.95 23.74 0.39
C ASP A 153 -11.44 23.42 -1.03
N GLN A 154 -10.84 23.99 -2.05
CA GLN A 154 -11.23 23.78 -3.45
C GLN A 154 -10.43 22.68 -4.17
N MET A 155 -9.56 21.97 -3.45
CA MET A 155 -8.73 20.91 -4.02
C MET A 155 -9.01 19.57 -3.35
N MET A 156 -9.06 18.52 -4.17
CA MET A 156 -9.15 17.15 -3.68
C MET A 156 -7.74 16.59 -3.50
N GLY A 157 -7.35 16.36 -2.24
CA GLY A 157 -6.09 15.70 -1.90
C GLY A 157 -6.31 14.25 -1.52
N LEU A 158 -5.42 13.36 -1.96
CA LEU A 158 -5.44 11.95 -1.54
C LEU A 158 -5.05 11.83 -0.07
N ARG A 159 -5.68 10.89 0.63
CA ARG A 159 -5.24 10.54 1.99
C ARG A 159 -3.89 9.84 1.93
N THR A 160 -3.04 10.16 2.88
CA THR A 160 -1.72 9.54 3.01
C THR A 160 -1.47 9.13 4.45
N GLN A 161 -0.67 8.08 4.63
CA GLN A 161 -0.28 7.58 5.95
C GLN A 161 1.16 7.10 5.90
N PHE A 162 1.94 7.38 6.94
CA PHE A 162 3.20 6.69 7.12
C PHE A 162 2.97 5.26 7.59
N VAL A 163 3.67 4.33 6.98
CA VAL A 163 3.61 2.90 7.27
C VAL A 163 5.01 2.37 7.50
N HIS A 164 5.25 1.75 8.65
CA HIS A 164 6.42 0.92 8.88
C HIS A 164 6.08 -0.50 8.44
N LEU A 165 6.80 -1.00 7.46
CA LEU A 165 6.53 -2.30 6.85
C LEU A 165 7.54 -3.35 7.29
N TYR A 166 7.03 -4.46 7.81
CA TYR A 166 7.77 -5.68 8.04
C TYR A 166 7.33 -6.77 7.06
N VAL A 167 8.28 -7.49 6.46
CA VAL A 167 7.99 -8.54 5.47
C VAL A 167 8.60 -9.86 5.91
N LYS A 168 7.80 -10.92 5.91
CA LYS A 168 8.24 -12.30 6.06
C LYS A 168 8.10 -13.02 4.71
N ASP A 169 9.22 -13.47 4.16
CA ASP A 169 9.26 -14.14 2.86
C ASP A 169 9.21 -15.67 3.02
N GLU A 170 8.02 -16.22 3.08
CA GLU A 170 7.85 -17.69 3.10
C GLU A 170 8.20 -18.34 1.76
N THR A 171 8.30 -17.58 0.65
CA THR A 171 8.72 -18.14 -0.65
C THR A 171 10.19 -18.56 -0.66
N SER A 172 11.00 -17.99 0.23
CA SER A 172 12.40 -18.38 0.46
C SER A 172 12.58 -19.30 1.69
N GLY A 173 11.49 -19.64 2.39
CA GLY A 173 11.52 -20.42 3.62
C GLY A 173 11.84 -19.62 4.88
N SER A 174 11.78 -18.28 4.84
CA SER A 174 12.00 -17.45 6.02
C SER A 174 10.86 -17.60 7.04
N ASN A 175 11.21 -17.64 8.33
CA ASN A 175 10.28 -17.70 9.45
C ASN A 175 10.26 -16.40 10.28
N SER A 176 11.01 -15.39 9.86
CA SER A 176 11.12 -14.11 10.57
C SER A 176 10.71 -12.95 9.67
N PHE A 177 10.29 -11.86 10.31
CA PHE A 177 10.04 -10.60 9.64
C PHE A 177 11.32 -9.79 9.50
N ASP A 178 11.58 -9.30 8.30
CA ASP A 178 12.62 -8.34 7.99
C ASP A 178 12.04 -6.93 8.00
N ASP A 179 12.78 -5.99 8.56
CA ASP A 179 12.39 -4.57 8.58
C ASP A 179 12.61 -3.91 7.21
N TYR A 180 11.53 -3.58 6.55
CA TYR A 180 11.56 -2.85 5.27
C TYR A 180 11.53 -1.33 5.45
N GLY A 181 11.39 -0.85 6.69
CA GLY A 181 11.40 0.56 7.07
C GLY A 181 10.15 1.33 6.63
N LEU A 182 10.30 2.64 6.58
CA LEU A 182 9.20 3.57 6.35
C LEU A 182 8.77 3.66 4.89
N TYR A 183 7.47 3.62 4.68
CA TYR A 183 6.75 3.89 3.42
C TYR A 183 5.74 5.01 3.60
N THR A 184 5.38 5.68 2.51
CA THR A 184 4.17 6.49 2.46
C THR A 184 3.08 5.72 1.72
N GLN A 185 2.02 5.38 2.43
CA GLN A 185 0.79 4.87 1.82
C GLN A 185 0.05 6.04 1.18
N VAL A 186 -0.43 5.84 -0.03
CA VAL A 186 -1.24 6.81 -0.77
C VAL A 186 -2.53 6.14 -1.19
N GLU A 187 -3.64 6.83 -0.98
CA GLU A 187 -4.99 6.40 -1.40
C GLU A 187 -5.05 6.11 -2.90
N GLN A 188 -5.83 5.09 -3.28
CA GLN A 188 -6.00 4.65 -4.67
C GLN A 188 -7.48 4.67 -5.06
#